data_247655bcf149076be3fd42a3de3d4ecc
#
_entry.id   247655bcf149076be3fd42a3de3d4ecc
#
_cell.length_a   1.000
_cell.length_b   1.000
_cell.length_c   1.000
_cell.angle_alpha   90.00
_cell.angle_beta   90.00
_cell.angle_gamma   90.00
#
_symmetry.space_group_name_H-M   'P 1'
#
loop_
_entity.id
_entity.type
_entity.pdbx_description
1 polymer ?
#
loop_
_entity_poly.entity_id
_entity_poly.type
_entity_poly.pdbx_seq_one_letter_code
_entity_poly.pdbx_strand_id
1 'polypeptide(L)'
;SSSSAPLEAATALRLRDGLPDDWWVIHACHWTLPKGRHIGQGEVDFVVVSPGGSIGLIEQKNGLVSIEGEEYMKHYGLYRKSVSQQMGRSRAAVMKKLGDAHLPARAVVSILFVPNVEVVRVRGLGIDELALVDATEADQLPQRVERLVRCNQVNPELVRSLLNFFAGELDFRPSLHALKA
;
A
#
# COMPACT_ATOMS: atom_id res chain seq x y z
N SER A 1 -2.94 -20.24 0.48
CA SER A 1 -2.89 -18.81 0.88
C SER A 1 -3.02 -18.55 2.39
N SER A 2 -2.93 -19.57 3.27
CA SER A 2 -3.06 -19.38 4.73
C SER A 2 -1.77 -18.93 5.44
N SER A 3 -0.67 -18.69 4.74
CA SER A 3 0.63 -18.36 5.36
C SER A 3 0.97 -16.86 5.39
N SER A 4 0.24 -16.01 4.67
CA SER A 4 0.49 -14.55 4.64
C SER A 4 -0.18 -13.80 5.81
N ALA A 5 -1.34 -14.23 6.24
CA ALA A 5 -2.14 -13.54 7.25
C ALA A 5 -1.41 -13.24 8.59
N PRO A 6 -0.63 -14.17 9.19
CA PRO A 6 0.13 -13.86 10.40
C PRO A 6 1.22 -12.80 10.19
N LEU A 7 1.85 -12.79 9.00
CA LEU A 7 2.90 -11.82 8.66
C LEU A 7 2.32 -10.42 8.39
N GLU A 8 1.16 -10.36 7.76
CA GLU A 8 0.44 -9.11 7.57
C GLU A 8 -0.07 -8.54 8.89
N ALA A 9 -0.57 -9.40 9.80
CA ALA A 9 -0.96 -8.99 11.14
C ALA A 9 0.22 -8.37 11.92
N ALA A 10 1.41 -8.97 11.83
CA ALA A 10 2.62 -8.41 12.45
C ALA A 10 2.99 -7.05 11.85
N THR A 11 2.83 -6.87 10.54
CA THR A 11 3.05 -5.59 9.85
C THR A 11 2.02 -4.54 10.27
N ALA A 12 0.75 -4.92 10.39
CA ALA A 12 -0.31 -4.03 10.88
C ALA A 12 0.03 -3.49 12.28
N LEU A 13 0.46 -4.37 13.19
CA LEU A 13 0.89 -3.97 14.54
C LEU A 13 2.11 -3.05 14.51
N ARG A 14 3.10 -3.34 13.68
CA ARG A 14 4.30 -2.51 13.51
C ARG A 14 3.93 -1.10 13.03
N LEU A 15 3.06 -0.98 12.04
CA LEU A 15 2.58 0.31 11.55
C LEU A 15 1.80 1.06 12.62
N ARG A 16 0.88 0.38 13.32
CA ARG A 16 0.11 0.98 14.42
C ARG A 16 1.01 1.54 15.52
N ASP A 17 1.98 0.77 15.95
CA ASP A 17 2.82 1.11 17.10
C ASP A 17 3.91 2.13 16.74
N GLY A 18 4.33 2.18 15.48
CA GLY A 18 5.44 3.02 15.02
C GLY A 18 5.05 4.32 14.32
N LEU A 19 3.83 4.44 13.78
CA LEU A 19 3.32 5.69 13.21
C LEU A 19 2.77 6.62 14.32
N PRO A 20 2.84 7.95 14.14
CA PRO A 20 2.20 8.89 15.05
C PRO A 20 0.69 8.68 15.17
N ASP A 21 0.09 9.09 16.29
CA ASP A 21 -1.31 8.81 16.63
C ASP A 21 -2.35 9.41 15.69
N ASP A 22 -2.00 10.44 14.94
CA ASP A 22 -2.85 11.10 13.96
C ASP A 22 -2.76 10.52 12.55
N TRP A 23 -2.03 9.42 12.36
CA TRP A 23 -1.97 8.63 11.14
C TRP A 23 -2.96 7.46 11.19
N TRP A 24 -3.53 7.12 10.05
CA TRP A 24 -4.50 6.03 9.93
C TRP A 24 -3.93 4.89 9.10
N VAL A 25 -4.19 3.66 9.54
CA VAL A 25 -3.83 2.43 8.82
C VAL A 25 -5.08 1.60 8.60
N ILE A 26 -5.32 1.22 7.36
CA ILE A 26 -6.43 0.36 6.94
C ILE A 26 -5.81 -0.90 6.35
N HIS A 27 -6.19 -2.05 6.85
CA HIS A 27 -5.69 -3.36 6.40
C HIS A 27 -6.69 -4.04 5.45
N ALA A 28 -6.16 -4.71 4.42
CA ALA A 28 -6.91 -5.52 3.47
C ALA A 28 -8.01 -4.73 2.73
N CYS A 29 -7.59 -3.73 1.96
CA CYS A 29 -8.50 -2.85 1.22
C CYS A 29 -8.78 -3.43 -0.17
N HIS A 30 -9.96 -4.01 -0.36
CA HIS A 30 -10.40 -4.55 -1.65
C HIS A 30 -10.98 -3.46 -2.55
N TRP A 31 -10.74 -3.56 -3.85
CA TRP A 31 -11.32 -2.65 -4.83
C TRP A 31 -11.89 -3.41 -6.03
N THR A 32 -12.95 -2.84 -6.61
CA THR A 32 -13.55 -3.28 -7.86
C THR A 32 -13.75 -2.10 -8.80
N LEU A 33 -13.49 -2.29 -10.07
CA LEU A 33 -13.75 -1.29 -11.11
C LEU A 33 -14.41 -1.95 -12.33
N PRO A 34 -15.48 -1.36 -12.87
CA PRO A 34 -16.00 -1.74 -14.17
C PRO A 34 -14.93 -1.53 -15.26
N LYS A 35 -14.68 -2.54 -16.09
CA LYS A 35 -13.76 -2.48 -17.21
C LYS A 35 -14.43 -3.09 -18.45
N GLY A 36 -15.20 -2.30 -19.16
CA GLY A 36 -16.02 -2.77 -20.28
C GLY A 36 -17.03 -3.82 -19.79
N ARG A 37 -16.95 -5.04 -20.34
CA ARG A 37 -17.81 -6.18 -19.94
C ARG A 37 -17.28 -6.97 -18.75
N HIS A 38 -16.12 -6.61 -18.22
CA HIS A 38 -15.48 -7.29 -17.10
C HIS A 38 -15.40 -6.37 -15.88
N ILE A 39 -15.25 -6.98 -14.71
CA ILE A 39 -14.99 -6.25 -13.45
C ILE A 39 -13.52 -6.49 -13.12
N GLY A 40 -12.73 -5.42 -13.10
CA GLY A 40 -11.40 -5.44 -12.52
C GLY A 40 -11.52 -5.45 -11.01
N GLN A 41 -10.72 -6.27 -10.36
CA GLN A 41 -10.68 -6.36 -8.90
C GLN A 41 -9.24 -6.51 -8.42
N GLY A 42 -9.00 -6.11 -7.19
CA GLY A 42 -7.72 -6.28 -6.52
C GLY A 42 -7.81 -5.93 -5.04
N GLU A 43 -6.69 -6.03 -4.40
CA GLU A 43 -6.52 -5.74 -2.99
C GLU A 43 -5.27 -4.89 -2.80
N VAL A 44 -5.31 -4.01 -1.82
CA VAL A 44 -4.15 -3.30 -1.26
C VAL A 44 -3.99 -3.80 0.17
N ASP A 45 -2.83 -4.35 0.50
CA ASP A 45 -2.62 -4.97 1.81
C ASP A 45 -2.78 -3.94 2.94
N PHE A 46 -2.21 -2.73 2.76
CA PHE A 46 -2.39 -1.63 3.71
C PHE A 46 -2.57 -0.30 2.99
N VAL A 47 -3.53 0.49 3.46
CA VAL A 47 -3.67 1.90 3.10
C VAL A 47 -3.32 2.74 4.32
N VAL A 48 -2.43 3.69 4.14
CA VAL A 48 -2.04 4.64 5.18
C VAL A 48 -2.52 6.02 4.78
N VAL A 49 -3.15 6.74 5.70
CA VAL A 49 -3.59 8.13 5.50
C VAL A 49 -2.86 9.02 6.49
N SER A 50 -2.11 10.00 5.96
CA SER A 50 -1.43 10.99 6.77
C SER A 50 -2.41 12.04 7.31
N PRO A 51 -2.05 12.80 8.36
CA PRO A 51 -2.90 13.90 8.88
C PRO A 51 -3.23 14.98 7.85
N GLY A 52 -2.45 15.08 6.78
CA GLY A 52 -2.67 16.04 5.67
C GLY A 52 -3.49 15.49 4.51
N GLY A 53 -3.88 14.21 4.55
CA GLY A 53 -4.65 13.57 3.48
C GLY A 53 -3.79 13.03 2.32
N SER A 54 -2.50 12.82 2.52
CA SER A 54 -1.66 12.02 1.61
C SER A 54 -1.88 10.54 1.92
N ILE A 55 -1.79 9.70 0.88
CA ILE A 55 -2.14 8.29 0.95
C ILE A 55 -0.91 7.44 0.59
N GLY A 56 -0.62 6.45 1.40
CA GLY A 56 0.33 5.38 1.10
C GLY A 56 -0.42 4.08 0.80
N LEU A 57 -0.11 3.44 -0.32
CA LEU A 57 -0.59 2.12 -0.69
C LEU A 57 0.56 1.14 -0.51
N ILE A 58 0.46 0.27 0.48
CA ILE A 58 1.52 -0.68 0.81
C ILE A 58 1.11 -2.06 0.32
N GLU A 59 1.96 -2.66 -0.50
CA GLU A 59 1.87 -4.05 -0.94
C GLU A 59 2.96 -4.85 -0.25
N GLN A 60 2.60 -5.88 0.51
CA GLN A 60 3.54 -6.76 1.17
C GLN A 60 3.77 -8.03 0.34
N LYS A 61 5.03 -8.36 0.13
CA LYS A 61 5.43 -9.62 -0.51
C LYS A 61 6.39 -10.40 0.38
N ASN A 62 5.98 -11.59 0.75
CA ASN A 62 6.79 -12.51 1.54
C ASN A 62 7.55 -13.46 0.61
N GLY A 63 8.83 -13.70 0.90
CA GLY A 63 9.73 -14.53 0.11
C GLY A 63 10.34 -13.80 -1.09
N LEU A 64 10.93 -14.55 -2.01
CA LEU A 64 11.81 -14.01 -3.04
C LEU A 64 11.13 -13.02 -3.98
N VAL A 65 11.69 -11.83 -4.01
CA VAL A 65 11.39 -10.76 -4.96
C VAL A 65 12.70 -10.36 -5.64
N SER A 66 12.69 -10.23 -6.95
CA SER A 66 13.82 -9.76 -7.75
C SER A 66 13.44 -8.55 -8.60
N ILE A 67 14.45 -7.88 -9.13
CA ILE A 67 14.27 -6.84 -10.15
C ILE A 67 14.65 -7.47 -11.49
N GLU A 68 13.74 -7.40 -12.45
CA GLU A 68 13.95 -7.88 -13.82
C GLU A 68 13.55 -6.75 -14.80
N GLY A 69 14.55 -6.19 -15.48
CA GLY A 69 14.34 -4.95 -16.22
C GLY A 69 13.96 -3.81 -15.28
N GLU A 70 12.81 -3.21 -15.51
CA GLU A 70 12.25 -2.12 -14.69
C GLU A 70 11.10 -2.58 -13.77
N GLU A 71 10.95 -3.89 -13.54
CA GLU A 71 9.85 -4.45 -12.78
C GLU A 71 10.32 -5.25 -11.56
N TYR A 72 9.57 -5.14 -10.47
CA TYR A 72 9.67 -6.06 -9.35
C TYR A 72 8.89 -7.32 -9.65
N MET A 73 9.55 -8.48 -9.54
CA MET A 73 8.99 -9.79 -9.83
C MET A 73 8.93 -10.64 -8.56
N LYS A 74 7.75 -11.12 -8.22
CA LYS A 74 7.56 -12.11 -7.14
C LYS A 74 7.66 -13.52 -7.71
N HIS A 75 8.49 -14.34 -7.09
CA HIS A 75 8.71 -15.74 -7.48
C HIS A 75 7.77 -16.68 -6.72
N TYR A 76 7.16 -17.61 -7.46
CA TYR A 76 6.27 -18.66 -6.97
C TYR A 76 6.73 -20.01 -7.55
N GLY A 77 7.83 -20.55 -7.04
CA GLY A 77 8.44 -21.75 -7.61
C GLY A 77 8.90 -21.52 -9.05
N LEU A 78 8.24 -22.17 -10.01
CA LEU A 78 8.61 -22.11 -11.43
C LEU A 78 8.02 -20.92 -12.20
N TYR A 79 7.10 -20.16 -11.63
CA TYR A 79 6.51 -19.01 -12.29
C TYR A 79 6.72 -17.71 -11.50
N ARG A 80 6.58 -16.59 -12.19
CA ARG A 80 6.78 -15.25 -11.65
C ARG A 80 5.60 -14.36 -11.99
N LYS A 81 5.35 -13.38 -11.14
CA LYS A 81 4.34 -12.33 -11.38
C LYS A 81 4.94 -10.96 -11.13
N SER A 82 4.61 -10.01 -12.00
CA SER A 82 4.99 -8.63 -11.83
C SER A 82 4.22 -8.00 -10.65
N VAL A 83 4.95 -7.61 -9.63
CA VAL A 83 4.44 -6.83 -8.49
C VAL A 83 4.23 -5.40 -8.93
N SER A 84 5.13 -4.84 -9.76
CA SER A 84 5.00 -3.48 -10.29
C SER A 84 3.70 -3.27 -11.03
N GLN A 85 3.28 -4.22 -11.89
CA GLN A 85 2.00 -4.14 -12.58
C GLN A 85 0.80 -4.27 -11.63
N GLN A 86 0.89 -5.13 -10.61
CA GLN A 86 -0.14 -5.25 -9.59
C GLN A 86 -0.32 -3.92 -8.84
N MET A 87 0.76 -3.34 -8.35
CA MET A 87 0.75 -2.06 -7.64
C MET A 87 0.25 -0.92 -8.52
N GLY A 88 0.67 -0.87 -9.78
CA GLY A 88 0.20 0.10 -10.77
C GLY A 88 -1.31 0.05 -10.99
N ARG A 89 -1.87 -1.16 -11.10
CA ARG A 89 -3.33 -1.34 -11.22
C ARG A 89 -4.09 -0.89 -9.96
N SER A 90 -3.61 -1.26 -8.78
CA SER A 90 -4.22 -0.86 -7.52
C SER A 90 -4.18 0.67 -7.34
N ARG A 91 -3.04 1.30 -7.65
CA ARG A 91 -2.91 2.75 -7.60
C ARG A 91 -3.85 3.46 -8.57
N ALA A 92 -3.91 2.99 -9.81
CA ALA A 92 -4.81 3.56 -10.83
C ALA A 92 -6.29 3.41 -10.43
N ALA A 93 -6.67 2.28 -9.83
CA ALA A 93 -8.02 2.04 -9.34
C ALA A 93 -8.38 3.02 -8.21
N VAL A 94 -7.51 3.17 -7.22
CA VAL A 94 -7.71 4.11 -6.11
C VAL A 94 -7.80 5.55 -6.63
N MET A 95 -6.89 5.98 -7.52
CA MET A 95 -6.89 7.31 -8.11
C MET A 95 -8.18 7.60 -8.88
N LYS A 96 -8.64 6.64 -9.69
CA LYS A 96 -9.90 6.79 -10.42
C LYS A 96 -11.10 6.95 -9.47
N LYS A 97 -11.22 6.09 -8.46
CA LYS A 97 -12.32 6.14 -7.50
C LYS A 97 -12.32 7.42 -6.66
N LEU A 98 -11.14 7.90 -6.26
CA LEU A 98 -11.00 9.20 -5.59
C LEU A 98 -11.45 10.34 -6.48
N GLY A 99 -11.09 10.31 -7.77
CA GLY A 99 -11.54 11.29 -8.76
C GLY A 99 -13.05 11.26 -8.95
N ASP A 100 -13.65 10.08 -9.08
CA ASP A 100 -15.10 9.88 -9.20
C ASP A 100 -15.85 10.41 -7.95
N ALA A 101 -15.24 10.29 -6.77
CA ALA A 101 -15.77 10.82 -5.50
C ALA A 101 -15.46 12.32 -5.26
N HIS A 102 -14.79 12.99 -6.20
CA HIS A 102 -14.34 14.38 -6.08
C HIS A 102 -13.46 14.65 -4.85
N LEU A 103 -12.68 13.66 -4.44
CA LEU A 103 -11.74 13.77 -3.33
C LEU A 103 -10.34 14.09 -3.84
N PRO A 104 -9.79 15.27 -3.55
CA PRO A 104 -8.44 15.65 -3.97
C PRO A 104 -7.41 14.96 -3.05
N ALA A 105 -6.95 13.78 -3.41
CA ALA A 105 -5.78 13.22 -2.76
C ALA A 105 -4.56 14.11 -3.06
N ARG A 106 -3.86 14.56 -2.02
CA ARG A 106 -2.67 15.41 -2.20
C ARG A 106 -1.51 14.65 -2.81
N ALA A 107 -1.36 13.40 -2.43
CA ALA A 107 -0.42 12.45 -3.02
C ALA A 107 -0.92 11.02 -2.79
N VAL A 108 -0.65 10.13 -3.74
CA VAL A 108 -0.84 8.69 -3.58
C VAL A 108 0.49 8.02 -3.92
N VAL A 109 1.12 7.44 -2.92
CA VAL A 109 2.45 6.81 -3.00
C VAL A 109 2.29 5.30 -2.90
N SER A 110 2.90 4.55 -3.81
CA SER A 110 2.96 3.09 -3.73
C SER A 110 4.25 2.66 -3.04
N ILE A 111 4.13 1.73 -2.09
CA ILE A 111 5.24 1.20 -1.29
C ILE A 111 5.23 -0.32 -1.38
N LEU A 112 6.33 -0.89 -1.84
CA LEU A 112 6.56 -2.32 -1.80
C LEU A 112 7.31 -2.68 -0.52
N PHE A 113 6.72 -3.55 0.29
CA PHE A 113 7.32 -4.05 1.52
C PHE A 113 7.69 -5.52 1.40
N VAL A 114 8.97 -5.85 1.54
CA VAL A 114 9.52 -7.20 1.44
C VAL A 114 10.28 -7.54 2.73
N PRO A 115 9.58 -7.92 3.83
CA PRO A 115 10.19 -7.99 5.16
C PRO A 115 11.25 -9.07 5.33
N ASN A 116 11.24 -10.10 4.50
CA ASN A 116 12.01 -11.33 4.73
C ASN A 116 13.20 -11.51 3.79
N VAL A 117 13.36 -10.63 2.81
CA VAL A 117 14.39 -10.77 1.77
C VAL A 117 14.99 -9.40 1.48
N GLU A 118 16.31 -9.36 1.38
CA GLU A 118 17.02 -8.22 0.79
C GLU A 118 16.83 -8.27 -0.73
N VAL A 119 16.35 -7.16 -1.31
CA VAL A 119 16.17 -7.04 -2.75
C VAL A 119 17.41 -6.42 -3.36
N VAL A 120 18.14 -7.20 -4.13
CA VAL A 120 19.36 -6.73 -4.80
C VAL A 120 18.99 -5.66 -5.83
N ARG A 121 19.40 -4.41 -5.56
CA ARG A 121 19.18 -3.26 -6.44
C ARG A 121 20.33 -3.15 -7.43
N VAL A 122 20.01 -3.10 -8.72
CA VAL A 122 21.00 -2.79 -9.76
C VAL A 122 21.07 -1.25 -9.88
N ARG A 123 22.20 -0.66 -9.53
CA ARG A 123 22.42 0.78 -9.67
C ARG A 123 22.36 1.18 -11.16
N GLY A 124 21.65 2.27 -11.47
CA GLY A 124 21.65 2.89 -12.80
C GLY A 124 20.52 2.46 -13.73
N LEU A 125 19.63 1.57 -13.31
CA LEU A 125 18.33 1.43 -13.97
C LEU A 125 17.43 2.52 -13.39
N GLY A 126 16.80 3.34 -14.25
CA GLY A 126 15.81 4.35 -13.88
C GLY A 126 14.51 3.72 -13.40
N ILE A 127 14.60 2.72 -12.52
CA ILE A 127 13.47 2.28 -11.73
C ILE A 127 13.16 3.49 -10.88
N ASP A 128 12.20 4.25 -11.34
CA ASP A 128 11.53 5.23 -10.50
C ASP A 128 11.31 4.53 -9.18
N GLU A 129 11.86 5.09 -8.14
CA GLU A 129 11.90 4.58 -6.80
C GLU A 129 10.47 4.27 -6.32
N LEU A 130 9.88 3.21 -6.85
CA LEU A 130 8.84 2.51 -6.14
C LEU A 130 9.42 2.32 -4.77
N ALA A 131 8.90 3.05 -3.82
CA ALA A 131 9.45 3.08 -2.50
C ALA A 131 9.52 1.64 -2.00
N LEU A 132 10.70 1.07 -2.07
CA LEU A 132 10.97 -0.28 -1.62
C LEU A 132 11.49 -0.22 -0.19
N VAL A 133 10.86 -0.99 0.68
CA VAL A 133 11.33 -1.28 2.03
C VAL A 133 11.53 -2.79 2.12
N ASP A 134 12.76 -3.24 2.20
CA ASP A 134 13.10 -4.65 2.26
C ASP A 134 13.57 -5.11 3.66
N ALA A 135 14.10 -6.32 3.76
CA ALA A 135 14.53 -6.90 5.04
C ALA A 135 15.59 -6.06 5.77
N THR A 136 16.41 -5.28 5.04
CA THR A 136 17.45 -4.44 5.64
C THR A 136 16.90 -3.24 6.42
N GLU A 137 15.68 -2.83 6.11
CA GLU A 137 15.00 -1.68 6.71
C GLU A 137 13.62 -2.05 7.31
N ALA A 138 13.29 -3.33 7.42
CA ALA A 138 11.93 -3.79 7.79
C ALA A 138 11.47 -3.24 9.15
N ASP A 139 12.37 -3.10 10.11
CA ASP A 139 12.05 -2.52 11.43
C ASP A 139 11.80 -1.01 11.38
N GLN A 140 12.24 -0.35 10.32
CA GLN A 140 12.06 1.09 10.09
C GLN A 140 10.87 1.39 9.17
N LEU A 141 10.02 0.40 8.89
CA LEU A 141 8.85 0.59 8.01
C LEU A 141 8.00 1.81 8.38
N PRO A 142 7.60 2.03 9.65
CA PRO A 142 6.80 3.22 10.02
C PRO A 142 7.50 4.53 9.67
N GLN A 143 8.78 4.67 9.98
CA GLN A 143 9.57 5.87 9.69
C GLN A 143 9.77 6.08 8.19
N ARG A 144 9.91 4.99 7.43
CA ARG A 144 9.97 5.04 5.96
C ARG A 144 8.64 5.51 5.37
N VAL A 145 7.52 4.95 5.85
CA VAL A 145 6.16 5.35 5.45
C VAL A 145 5.92 6.83 5.74
N GLU A 146 6.25 7.29 6.94
CA GLU A 146 6.09 8.69 7.35
C GLU A 146 6.85 9.64 6.42
N ARG A 147 8.09 9.30 6.05
CA ARG A 147 8.91 10.09 5.12
C ARG A 147 8.38 10.08 3.68
N LEU A 148 7.88 8.94 3.21
CA LEU A 148 7.40 8.76 1.83
C LEU A 148 6.03 9.38 1.62
N VAL A 149 5.12 9.22 2.56
CA VAL A 149 3.73 9.68 2.47
C VAL A 149 3.56 11.14 2.92
N ARG A 150 4.57 11.80 3.32
CA ARG A 150 4.70 13.21 3.73
C ARG A 150 3.40 13.94 4.10
N CYS A 151 3.36 14.49 5.29
CA CYS A 151 2.32 15.41 5.73
C CYS A 151 2.88 16.82 5.81
N ASN A 152 2.53 17.70 4.87
CA ASN A 152 2.98 19.08 4.87
C ASN A 152 2.03 20.02 5.63
N GLN A 153 0.75 19.67 5.73
CA GLN A 153 -0.27 20.48 6.39
C GLN A 153 -1.43 19.58 6.82
N VAL A 154 -1.78 19.66 8.09
CA VAL A 154 -2.91 18.92 8.67
C VAL A 154 -4.23 19.38 8.05
N ASN A 155 -5.09 18.42 7.69
CA ASN A 155 -6.41 18.65 7.14
C ASN A 155 -7.41 17.60 7.64
N PRO A 156 -8.01 17.80 8.83
CA PRO A 156 -8.90 16.82 9.46
C PRO A 156 -10.16 16.51 8.64
N GLU A 157 -10.69 17.50 7.91
CA GLU A 157 -11.89 17.31 7.08
C GLU A 157 -11.60 16.39 5.90
N LEU A 158 -10.47 16.60 5.21
CA LEU A 158 -10.04 15.73 4.13
C LEU A 158 -9.78 14.30 4.64
N VAL A 159 -9.09 14.17 5.77
CA VAL A 159 -8.82 12.86 6.39
C VAL A 159 -10.13 12.14 6.69
N ARG A 160 -11.10 12.81 7.30
CA ARG A 160 -12.42 12.22 7.57
C ARG A 160 -13.11 11.75 6.29
N SER A 161 -13.09 12.56 5.24
CA SER A 161 -13.68 12.21 3.95
C SER A 161 -12.99 11.02 3.30
N LEU A 162 -11.65 10.95 3.39
CA LEU A 162 -10.88 9.81 2.90
C LEU A 162 -11.19 8.52 3.68
N LEU A 163 -11.30 8.60 5.01
CA LEU A 163 -11.65 7.45 5.83
C LEU A 163 -13.05 6.93 5.50
N ASN A 164 -14.02 7.81 5.32
CA ASN A 164 -15.36 7.44 4.88
C ASN A 164 -15.36 6.83 3.48
N PHE A 165 -14.56 7.37 2.56
CA PHE A 165 -14.37 6.84 1.23
C PHE A 165 -13.80 5.41 1.28
N PHE A 166 -12.72 5.18 2.00
CA PHE A 166 -12.15 3.84 2.13
C PHE A 166 -13.09 2.85 2.84
N ALA A 167 -13.92 3.32 3.76
CA ALA A 167 -14.91 2.49 4.44
C ALA A 167 -16.12 2.11 3.58
N GLY A 168 -16.50 2.94 2.59
CA GLY A 168 -17.72 2.77 1.81
C GLY A 168 -17.52 2.40 0.34
N GLU A 169 -16.52 2.99 -0.31
CA GLU A 169 -16.34 2.90 -1.77
C GLU A 169 -15.38 1.80 -2.21
N LEU A 170 -14.39 1.50 -1.39
CA LEU A 170 -13.59 0.31 -1.58
C LEU A 170 -14.23 -0.75 -0.71
N ASP A 171 -14.79 -1.79 -1.29
CA ASP A 171 -15.53 -2.88 -0.65
C ASP A 171 -14.81 -3.35 0.63
N PHE A 172 -14.88 -2.46 1.64
CA PHE A 172 -14.20 -2.60 2.91
C PHE A 172 -14.93 -3.69 3.67
N ARG A 173 -14.45 -4.89 3.56
CA ARG A 173 -14.75 -5.88 4.57
C ARG A 173 -13.89 -5.53 5.77
N PRO A 174 -14.48 -4.99 6.84
CA PRO A 174 -13.73 -4.75 8.05
C PRO A 174 -13.27 -6.12 8.56
N SER A 175 -12.07 -6.52 8.19
CA SER A 175 -11.36 -7.46 9.04
C SER A 175 -11.03 -6.68 10.31
N LEU A 176 -12.06 -6.45 11.12
CA LEU A 176 -12.14 -6.20 12.57
C LEU A 176 -11.09 -5.28 13.24
N HIS A 177 -10.30 -4.51 12.52
CA HIS A 177 -9.33 -3.64 13.16
C HIS A 177 -9.16 -2.34 12.37
N ALA A 178 -10.10 -1.39 12.57
CA ALA A 178 -9.69 0.00 12.62
C ALA A 178 -8.70 0.06 13.79
N LEU A 179 -7.40 0.06 13.50
CA LEU A 179 -6.35 -0.16 14.49
C LEU A 179 -6.01 1.10 15.29
N LYS A 180 -6.94 2.08 15.35
CA LYS A 180 -6.86 3.17 16.32
C LYS A 180 -8.26 3.42 16.89
N ALA A 181 -8.47 2.93 18.07
CA ALA A 181 -9.37 3.56 19.02
C ALA A 181 -8.63 4.71 19.67
#